data_9c13ef9020e0980f86e809b131f3c291
#
_entry.id   9c13ef9020e0980f86e809b131f3c291
#
_cell.length_a   1.000
_cell.length_b   1.000
_cell.length_c   1.000
_cell.angle_alpha   90.00
_cell.angle_beta   90.00
_cell.angle_gamma   90.00
#
_symmetry.space_group_name_H-M   'P 1'
#
loop_
_entity.id
_entity.type
_entity.pdbx_description
1 polymer ?
#
loop_
_entity_poly.entity_id
_entity_poly.type
_entity_poly.pdbx_seq_one_letter_code
_entity_poly.pdbx_strand_id
1 'polypeptide(L)'
;MAVSVTGVSLEPLFTDMQRHITILPRTLHFKQPAGTSRGIYTTRKLWYLLLEDSATGRYGIGECAPLPRLSCDDCPDYEEVLARFCRDYEATGRIDYDAMRPFPSMLFGLETAERHLQAGGLCLWNTPFARGEQGIPINGLIWMGSFEEMYQRIEEKMRAGFRCIKLKIGAIRFEEELQLLRHIRQHFGPEQIQLRVDANGAFTPSEAPVRLAQLSELALHSIEQPIHAGQWDAMRALCAETPLPIALDEELIGVHDTADKQQLLDTIRPQYIILKPSLHGGLHGAAEWIRLAEERGIGSWITSALESNVGLNAIAQWCATLNPSVPQGLGTGQLFTDNVDSPLHIEGDCLWFRPELCLSSGQRDMQVVQIRQMKIQ
;
A
#
# COMPACT_ATOMS: atom_id res chain seq x y z
N MET A 1 -44.35 -59.39 -13.99
CA MET A 1 -44.22 -58.43 -12.89
C MET A 1 -43.16 -57.41 -13.23
N ALA A 2 -43.62 -56.26 -13.64
CA ALA A 2 -42.71 -55.14 -13.96
C ALA A 2 -42.51 -54.29 -12.72
N VAL A 3 -41.25 -54.13 -12.28
CA VAL A 3 -40.90 -53.26 -11.16
C VAL A 3 -40.55 -51.87 -11.75
N SER A 4 -41.40 -50.89 -11.42
CA SER A 4 -41.22 -49.48 -11.76
C SER A 4 -40.12 -48.92 -10.85
N VAL A 5 -39.02 -48.40 -11.44
CA VAL A 5 -38.01 -47.62 -10.76
C VAL A 5 -38.44 -46.16 -10.84
N THR A 6 -38.93 -45.63 -9.75
CA THR A 6 -39.24 -44.20 -9.59
C THR A 6 -37.93 -43.40 -9.62
N GLY A 7 -37.83 -42.51 -10.62
CA GLY A 7 -36.73 -41.57 -10.75
C GLY A 7 -36.67 -40.61 -9.56
N VAL A 8 -35.53 -40.63 -8.85
CA VAL A 8 -35.16 -39.56 -7.92
C VAL A 8 -34.63 -38.41 -8.76
N SER A 9 -35.44 -37.37 -8.85
CA SER A 9 -34.99 -36.07 -9.37
C SER A 9 -33.93 -35.50 -8.42
N LEU A 10 -32.67 -35.51 -8.85
CA LEU A 10 -31.62 -34.71 -8.22
C LEU A 10 -31.83 -33.25 -8.67
N GLU A 11 -32.64 -32.51 -7.95
CA GLU A 11 -32.54 -31.05 -7.99
C GLU A 11 -31.13 -30.66 -7.54
N PRO A 12 -30.40 -29.81 -8.29
CA PRO A 12 -29.14 -29.29 -7.83
C PRO A 12 -29.44 -28.46 -6.58
N LEU A 13 -28.88 -28.85 -5.45
CA LEU A 13 -28.77 -28.00 -4.26
C LEU A 13 -27.96 -26.77 -4.67
N PHE A 14 -28.62 -25.76 -5.25
CA PHE A 14 -28.14 -24.39 -5.21
C PHE A 14 -28.18 -24.00 -3.73
N THR A 15 -27.06 -24.19 -3.05
CA THR A 15 -26.82 -23.49 -1.79
C THR A 15 -26.99 -22.02 -2.11
N ASP A 16 -28.06 -21.43 -1.61
CA ASP A 16 -28.35 -20.00 -1.64
C ASP A 16 -27.10 -19.30 -1.12
N MET A 17 -26.33 -18.69 -2.05
CA MET A 17 -25.06 -18.05 -1.69
C MET A 17 -25.41 -16.82 -0.86
N GLN A 18 -25.07 -16.91 0.43
CA GLN A 18 -25.57 -16.03 1.48
C GLN A 18 -24.66 -14.79 1.62
N ARG A 19 -23.75 -14.53 0.67
CA ARG A 19 -22.84 -13.40 0.67
C ARG A 19 -23.33 -12.30 -0.24
N HIS A 20 -23.32 -11.09 0.28
CA HIS A 20 -23.71 -9.89 -0.45
C HIS A 20 -22.70 -8.78 -0.26
N ILE A 21 -22.33 -8.05 -1.34
CA ILE A 21 -21.40 -6.93 -1.30
C ILE A 21 -22.15 -5.64 -1.63
N THR A 22 -22.11 -4.69 -0.71
CA THR A 22 -22.51 -3.32 -0.97
C THR A 22 -21.28 -2.47 -1.27
N ILE A 23 -21.27 -1.80 -2.43
CA ILE A 23 -20.23 -0.86 -2.83
C ILE A 23 -20.62 0.53 -2.33
N LEU A 24 -19.76 1.18 -1.56
CA LEU A 24 -20.01 2.48 -0.95
C LEU A 24 -18.93 3.48 -1.39
N PRO A 25 -19.22 4.35 -2.39
CA PRO A 25 -18.28 5.38 -2.80
C PRO A 25 -18.07 6.41 -1.68
N ARG A 26 -16.83 6.84 -1.49
CA ARG A 26 -16.45 7.85 -0.51
C ARG A 26 -15.39 8.78 -1.10
N THR A 27 -15.43 10.04 -0.68
CA THR A 27 -14.35 11.00 -0.92
C THR A 27 -13.84 11.48 0.43
N LEU A 28 -12.54 11.27 0.68
CA LEU A 28 -11.85 11.80 1.86
C LEU A 28 -11.13 13.09 1.51
N HIS A 29 -10.93 13.95 2.50
CA HIS A 29 -10.28 15.24 2.35
C HIS A 29 -8.95 15.26 3.10
N PHE A 30 -7.87 15.60 2.39
CA PHE A 30 -6.57 15.75 3.02
C PHE A 30 -6.54 16.95 3.98
N LYS A 31 -5.90 16.80 5.13
CA LYS A 31 -5.64 17.90 6.07
C LYS A 31 -4.74 18.98 5.47
N GLN A 32 -3.80 18.56 4.63
CA GLN A 32 -2.92 19.41 3.84
C GLN A 32 -2.79 18.80 2.45
N PRO A 33 -2.65 19.61 1.40
CA PRO A 33 -2.47 19.10 0.05
C PRO A 33 -1.29 18.11 -0.03
N ALA A 34 -1.52 16.93 -0.57
CA ALA A 34 -0.52 15.89 -0.74
C ALA A 34 0.17 16.05 -2.10
N GLY A 35 1.42 16.47 -2.10
CA GLY A 35 2.25 16.59 -3.30
C GLY A 35 2.80 15.23 -3.73
N THR A 36 2.47 14.79 -4.95
CA THR A 36 2.97 13.55 -5.55
C THR A 36 3.59 13.83 -6.91
N SER A 37 4.25 12.83 -7.52
CA SER A 37 4.75 12.91 -8.90
C SER A 37 3.65 13.16 -9.94
N ARG A 38 2.39 12.93 -9.61
CA ARG A 38 1.23 13.10 -10.50
C ARG A 38 0.46 14.39 -10.25
N GLY A 39 0.89 15.21 -9.31
CA GLY A 39 0.28 16.48 -8.93
C GLY A 39 -0.11 16.54 -7.46
N ILE A 40 -0.91 17.55 -7.14
CA ILE A 40 -1.36 17.82 -5.77
C ILE A 40 -2.75 17.23 -5.59
N TYR A 41 -2.91 16.35 -4.60
CA TYR A 41 -4.20 15.82 -4.20
C TYR A 41 -4.73 16.58 -2.98
N THR A 42 -5.97 17.05 -3.06
CA THR A 42 -6.73 17.62 -1.94
C THR A 42 -7.82 16.71 -1.44
N THR A 43 -8.20 15.74 -2.27
CA THR A 43 -9.20 14.71 -1.98
C THR A 43 -8.73 13.34 -2.43
N ARG A 44 -9.34 12.30 -1.84
CA ARG A 44 -9.10 10.89 -2.16
C ARG A 44 -10.42 10.19 -2.39
N LYS A 45 -10.77 9.87 -3.63
CA LYS A 45 -11.92 9.02 -3.96
C LYS A 45 -11.56 7.56 -3.73
N LEU A 46 -12.45 6.82 -3.12
CA LEU A 46 -12.33 5.39 -2.86
C LEU A 46 -13.72 4.74 -2.79
N TRP A 47 -13.75 3.41 -2.76
CA TRP A 47 -14.98 2.62 -2.57
C TRP A 47 -14.75 1.62 -1.46
N TYR A 48 -15.59 1.68 -0.43
CA TYR A 48 -15.64 0.61 0.55
C TYR A 48 -16.49 -0.53 0.03
N LEU A 49 -16.02 -1.75 0.24
CA LEU A 49 -16.78 -2.98 0.03
C LEU A 49 -17.29 -3.45 1.39
N LEU A 50 -18.60 -3.44 1.58
CA LEU A 50 -19.22 -4.05 2.76
C LEU A 50 -19.73 -5.43 2.35
N LEU A 51 -18.97 -6.46 2.70
CA LEU A 51 -19.30 -7.88 2.48
C LEU A 51 -20.10 -8.39 3.67
N GLU A 52 -21.31 -8.85 3.45
CA GLU A 52 -22.21 -9.44 4.43
C GLU A 52 -22.39 -10.94 4.17
N ASP A 53 -22.25 -11.75 5.19
CA ASP A 53 -22.58 -13.16 5.18
C ASP A 53 -23.85 -13.36 6.01
N SER A 54 -24.98 -13.57 5.34
CA SER A 54 -26.30 -13.72 5.97
C SER A 54 -26.42 -15.01 6.79
N ALA A 55 -25.62 -16.05 6.51
CA ALA A 55 -25.61 -17.30 7.26
C ALA A 55 -25.02 -17.13 8.65
N THR A 56 -23.97 -16.32 8.74
CA THR A 56 -23.24 -16.11 9.99
C THR A 56 -23.57 -14.79 10.67
N GLY A 57 -24.19 -13.85 9.94
CA GLY A 57 -24.42 -12.47 10.35
C GLY A 57 -23.13 -11.65 10.48
N ARG A 58 -22.02 -12.14 9.92
CA ARG A 58 -20.72 -11.46 9.95
C ARG A 58 -20.58 -10.48 8.79
N TYR A 59 -19.68 -9.53 8.99
CA TYR A 59 -19.33 -8.51 8.01
C TYR A 59 -17.83 -8.52 7.74
N GLY A 60 -17.47 -8.23 6.50
CA GLY A 60 -16.12 -7.89 6.10
C GLY A 60 -16.09 -6.54 5.43
N ILE A 61 -15.01 -5.80 5.60
CA ILE A 61 -14.80 -4.51 4.92
C ILE A 61 -13.52 -4.57 4.13
N GLY A 62 -13.60 -4.10 2.89
CA GLY A 62 -12.45 -3.85 2.03
C GLY A 62 -12.44 -2.43 1.50
N GLU A 63 -11.34 -2.02 0.93
CA GLU A 63 -11.16 -0.71 0.33
C GLU A 63 -10.57 -0.82 -1.06
N CYS A 64 -11.27 -0.27 -2.04
CA CYS A 64 -10.79 -0.09 -3.40
C CYS A 64 -10.42 1.37 -3.60
N ALA A 65 -9.14 1.67 -3.79
CA ALA A 65 -8.66 3.05 -3.78
C ALA A 65 -7.61 3.29 -4.88
N PRO A 66 -7.98 3.30 -6.18
CA PRO A 66 -7.04 3.64 -7.24
C PRO A 66 -6.57 5.08 -7.09
N LEU A 67 -5.28 5.33 -7.32
CA LEU A 67 -4.72 6.68 -7.37
C LEU A 67 -4.91 7.26 -8.76
N PRO A 68 -5.57 8.41 -8.90
CA PRO A 68 -5.80 9.03 -10.20
C PRO A 68 -4.50 9.23 -10.98
N ARG A 69 -4.46 8.82 -12.24
CA ARG A 69 -3.31 8.94 -13.15
C ARG A 69 -2.06 8.14 -12.76
N LEU A 70 -2.15 7.29 -11.74
CA LEU A 70 -1.04 6.42 -11.31
C LEU A 70 -1.42 4.95 -11.33
N SER A 71 -2.55 4.58 -10.73
CA SER A 71 -3.02 3.20 -10.73
C SER A 71 -3.34 2.74 -12.14
N CYS A 72 -2.89 1.54 -12.52
CA CYS A 72 -3.18 0.96 -13.83
C CYS A 72 -4.66 0.64 -14.02
N ASP A 73 -5.40 0.49 -12.92
CA ASP A 73 -6.85 0.26 -12.90
C ASP A 73 -7.68 1.55 -12.65
N ASP A 74 -7.06 2.74 -12.72
CA ASP A 74 -7.79 4.02 -12.75
C ASP A 74 -8.46 4.23 -14.11
N CYS A 75 -9.60 3.57 -14.33
CA CYS A 75 -10.34 3.56 -15.57
C CYS A 75 -11.70 4.28 -15.45
N PRO A 76 -12.25 4.84 -16.56
CA PRO A 76 -13.51 5.58 -16.53
C PRO A 76 -14.72 4.76 -16.06
N ASP A 77 -14.73 3.46 -16.33
CA ASP A 77 -15.77 2.47 -16.00
C ASP A 77 -15.49 1.70 -14.70
N TYR A 78 -14.64 2.27 -13.84
CA TYR A 78 -14.18 1.62 -12.60
C TYR A 78 -15.32 1.02 -11.76
N GLU A 79 -16.40 1.79 -11.53
CA GLU A 79 -17.52 1.32 -10.72
C GLU A 79 -18.28 0.15 -11.36
N GLU A 80 -18.41 0.15 -12.68
CA GLU A 80 -19.07 -0.94 -13.42
C GLU A 80 -18.24 -2.22 -13.37
N VAL A 81 -16.93 -2.11 -13.58
CA VAL A 81 -15.99 -3.22 -13.50
C VAL A 81 -15.94 -3.78 -12.07
N LEU A 82 -15.86 -2.93 -11.06
CA LEU A 82 -15.88 -3.33 -9.66
C LEU A 82 -17.19 -4.06 -9.32
N ALA A 83 -18.35 -3.53 -9.76
CA ALA A 83 -19.64 -4.15 -9.52
C ALA A 83 -19.75 -5.52 -10.21
N ARG A 84 -19.12 -5.73 -11.37
CA ARG A 84 -19.04 -7.03 -12.01
C ARG A 84 -18.27 -8.03 -11.15
N PHE A 85 -17.07 -7.69 -10.70
CA PHE A 85 -16.26 -8.57 -9.83
C PHE A 85 -16.93 -8.88 -8.50
N CYS A 86 -17.67 -7.91 -7.92
CA CYS A 86 -18.47 -8.17 -6.72
C CYS A 86 -19.57 -9.21 -7.00
N ARG A 87 -20.32 -9.10 -8.10
CA ARG A 87 -21.32 -10.09 -8.48
C ARG A 87 -20.73 -11.48 -8.76
N ASP A 88 -19.58 -11.54 -9.44
CA ASP A 88 -18.87 -12.78 -9.71
C ASP A 88 -18.44 -13.47 -8.41
N TYR A 89 -17.94 -12.68 -7.43
CA TYR A 89 -17.65 -13.17 -6.09
C TYR A 89 -18.91 -13.63 -5.34
N GLU A 90 -20.00 -12.87 -5.38
CA GLU A 90 -21.27 -13.25 -4.77
C GLU A 90 -21.79 -14.57 -5.36
N ALA A 91 -21.65 -14.78 -6.66
CA ALA A 91 -22.10 -15.98 -7.36
C ALA A 91 -21.23 -17.22 -7.09
N THR A 92 -19.91 -17.03 -6.88
CA THR A 92 -18.95 -18.14 -6.77
C THR A 92 -18.42 -18.38 -5.35
N GLY A 93 -18.46 -17.36 -4.50
CA GLY A 93 -17.82 -17.33 -3.20
C GLY A 93 -16.30 -17.34 -3.26
N ARG A 94 -15.72 -17.05 -4.42
CA ARG A 94 -14.28 -17.11 -4.67
C ARG A 94 -13.79 -15.89 -5.44
N ILE A 95 -12.58 -15.42 -5.11
CA ILE A 95 -11.87 -14.39 -5.87
C ILE A 95 -11.26 -15.06 -7.11
N ASP A 96 -11.56 -14.52 -8.30
CA ASP A 96 -10.90 -14.90 -9.53
C ASP A 96 -9.61 -14.07 -9.69
N TYR A 97 -8.51 -14.59 -9.16
CA TYR A 97 -7.22 -13.92 -9.17
C TYR A 97 -6.69 -13.64 -10.58
N ASP A 98 -6.95 -14.52 -11.54
CA ASP A 98 -6.48 -14.35 -12.91
C ASP A 98 -7.24 -13.22 -13.62
N ALA A 99 -8.58 -13.20 -13.53
CA ALA A 99 -9.40 -12.14 -14.11
C ALA A 99 -9.17 -10.78 -13.44
N MET A 100 -8.83 -10.76 -12.14
CA MET A 100 -8.62 -9.53 -11.37
C MET A 100 -7.16 -9.05 -11.37
N ARG A 101 -6.23 -9.81 -11.90
CA ARG A 101 -4.80 -9.46 -11.97
C ARG A 101 -4.52 -8.05 -12.52
N PRO A 102 -5.22 -7.56 -13.59
CA PRO A 102 -5.05 -6.20 -14.10
C PRO A 102 -5.71 -5.10 -13.25
N PHE A 103 -6.41 -5.46 -12.16
CA PHE A 103 -7.19 -4.54 -11.33
C PHE A 103 -6.74 -4.58 -9.86
N PRO A 104 -5.50 -4.13 -9.56
CA PRO A 104 -4.88 -4.32 -8.25
C PRO A 104 -5.65 -3.68 -7.09
N SER A 105 -6.26 -2.52 -7.27
CA SER A 105 -7.01 -1.86 -6.20
C SER A 105 -8.35 -2.57 -5.92
N MET A 106 -9.00 -3.12 -6.95
CA MET A 106 -10.23 -3.90 -6.80
C MET A 106 -9.93 -5.25 -6.14
N LEU A 107 -8.86 -5.92 -6.57
CA LEU A 107 -8.40 -7.18 -5.97
C LEU A 107 -8.07 -6.99 -4.49
N PHE A 108 -7.28 -5.95 -4.15
CA PHE A 108 -6.97 -5.61 -2.77
C PHE A 108 -8.24 -5.41 -1.92
N GLY A 109 -9.26 -4.73 -2.47
CA GLY A 109 -10.53 -4.52 -1.79
C GLY A 109 -11.27 -5.82 -1.49
N LEU A 110 -11.37 -6.74 -2.46
CA LEU A 110 -12.04 -8.03 -2.25
C LEU A 110 -11.25 -8.93 -1.30
N GLU A 111 -9.92 -9.03 -1.44
CA GLU A 111 -9.06 -9.81 -0.53
C GLU A 111 -9.21 -9.34 0.92
N THR A 112 -9.22 -8.03 1.14
CA THR A 112 -9.31 -7.47 2.49
C THR A 112 -10.70 -7.61 3.08
N ALA A 113 -11.77 -7.46 2.27
CA ALA A 113 -13.14 -7.71 2.70
C ALA A 113 -13.35 -9.18 3.11
N GLU A 114 -12.88 -10.12 2.28
CA GLU A 114 -12.95 -11.55 2.59
C GLU A 114 -12.14 -11.89 3.83
N ARG A 115 -10.92 -11.36 3.94
CA ARG A 115 -10.07 -11.59 5.11
C ARG A 115 -10.69 -11.07 6.39
N HIS A 116 -11.30 -9.87 6.34
CA HIS A 116 -12.00 -9.29 7.48
C HIS A 116 -13.21 -10.15 7.90
N LEU A 117 -14.01 -10.60 6.92
CA LEU A 117 -15.13 -11.52 7.19
C LEU A 117 -14.67 -12.81 7.87
N GLN A 118 -13.59 -13.42 7.38
CA GLN A 118 -13.01 -14.63 7.95
C GLN A 118 -12.49 -14.41 9.37
N ALA A 119 -11.82 -13.29 9.62
CA ALA A 119 -11.30 -12.92 10.94
C ALA A 119 -12.43 -12.62 11.95
N GLY A 120 -13.55 -12.11 11.49
CA GLY A 120 -14.69 -11.71 12.32
C GLY A 120 -14.47 -10.41 13.09
N GLY A 121 -13.57 -9.55 12.63
CA GLY A 121 -13.27 -8.25 13.20
C GLY A 121 -11.93 -7.68 12.73
N LEU A 122 -11.55 -6.50 13.24
CA LEU A 122 -10.40 -5.73 12.82
C LEU A 122 -9.03 -6.39 13.06
N CYS A 123 -8.93 -7.43 13.89
CA CYS A 123 -7.73 -8.26 14.03
C CYS A 123 -7.67 -9.27 12.88
N LEU A 124 -7.10 -8.89 11.75
CA LEU A 124 -7.15 -9.67 10.51
C LEU A 124 -6.24 -10.90 10.53
N TRP A 125 -5.09 -10.82 11.19
CA TRP A 125 -4.12 -11.92 11.36
C TRP A 125 -3.67 -12.02 12.80
N ASN A 126 -3.47 -13.23 13.31
CA ASN A 126 -2.97 -13.45 14.66
C ASN A 126 -1.44 -13.29 14.71
N THR A 127 -0.97 -12.04 14.78
CA THR A 127 0.45 -11.69 14.89
C THR A 127 0.72 -10.96 16.21
N PRO A 128 1.98 -10.88 16.68
CA PRO A 128 2.32 -10.03 17.82
C PRO A 128 1.89 -8.56 17.64
N PHE A 129 1.95 -8.05 16.40
CA PHE A 129 1.45 -6.72 16.06
C PHE A 129 -0.05 -6.57 16.34
N ALA A 130 -0.87 -7.50 15.82
CA ALA A 130 -2.33 -7.47 15.99
C ALA A 130 -2.77 -7.68 17.46
N ARG A 131 -1.90 -8.23 18.31
CA ARG A 131 -2.13 -8.32 19.75
C ARG A 131 -1.61 -7.12 20.54
N GLY A 132 -1.01 -6.12 19.86
CA GLY A 132 -0.42 -4.96 20.50
C GLY A 132 0.90 -5.23 21.25
N GLU A 133 1.55 -6.37 20.98
CA GLU A 133 2.78 -6.82 21.64
C GLU A 133 4.05 -6.31 20.95
N GLN A 134 3.96 -5.96 19.65
CA GLN A 134 5.08 -5.52 18.84
C GLN A 134 4.64 -4.45 17.83
N GLY A 135 5.39 -3.34 17.73
CA GLY A 135 5.22 -2.34 16.70
C GLY A 135 5.95 -2.71 15.40
N ILE A 136 5.48 -2.16 14.28
CA ILE A 136 6.18 -2.20 12.99
C ILE A 136 7.05 -0.94 12.87
N PRO A 137 8.38 -1.05 12.69
CA PRO A 137 9.21 0.11 12.40
C PRO A 137 8.74 0.81 11.13
N ILE A 138 8.61 2.15 11.16
CA ILE A 138 8.19 2.95 10.02
C ILE A 138 9.15 4.11 9.76
N ASN A 139 9.21 4.56 8.52
CA ASN A 139 9.91 5.80 8.20
C ASN A 139 9.01 7.03 8.42
N GLY A 140 9.61 8.10 8.88
CA GLY A 140 9.02 9.43 8.80
C GLY A 140 9.03 9.91 7.35
N LEU A 141 7.91 10.44 6.85
CA LEU A 141 7.81 11.02 5.52
C LEU A 141 7.92 12.54 5.61
N ILE A 142 8.82 13.13 4.81
CA ILE A 142 8.95 14.58 4.62
C ILE A 142 8.50 14.90 3.20
N TRP A 143 7.36 15.60 3.11
CA TRP A 143 6.84 16.10 1.85
C TRP A 143 7.69 17.26 1.33
N MET A 144 7.67 17.46 0.01
CA MET A 144 8.30 18.61 -0.64
C MET A 144 7.83 19.92 -0.04
N GLY A 145 8.75 20.90 0.04
CA GLY A 145 8.50 22.23 0.58
C GLY A 145 9.74 23.10 0.44
N SER A 146 9.73 24.29 1.04
CA SER A 146 10.93 25.12 1.16
C SER A 146 11.99 24.44 2.05
N PHE A 147 13.22 24.89 1.98
CA PHE A 147 14.33 24.41 2.81
C PHE A 147 13.95 24.43 4.29
N GLU A 148 13.47 25.56 4.78
CA GLU A 148 13.10 25.79 6.19
C GLU A 148 11.98 24.86 6.64
N GLU A 149 10.94 24.70 5.81
CA GLU A 149 9.81 23.81 6.10
C GLU A 149 10.26 22.34 6.17
N MET A 150 11.07 21.89 5.22
CA MET A 150 11.58 20.52 5.21
C MET A 150 12.49 20.28 6.41
N TYR A 151 13.37 21.22 6.73
CA TYR A 151 14.27 21.10 7.88
C TYR A 151 13.50 21.03 9.20
N GLN A 152 12.51 21.90 9.42
CA GLN A 152 11.65 21.86 10.61
C GLN A 152 10.92 20.53 10.76
N ARG A 153 10.36 20.00 9.65
CA ARG A 153 9.68 18.70 9.65
C ARG A 153 10.63 17.55 10.00
N ILE A 154 11.90 17.63 9.59
CA ILE A 154 12.91 16.64 9.98
C ILE A 154 13.18 16.71 11.47
N GLU A 155 13.40 17.90 12.03
CA GLU A 155 13.59 18.05 13.47
C GLU A 155 12.39 17.54 14.28
N GLU A 156 11.15 17.80 13.82
CA GLU A 156 9.95 17.27 14.43
C GLU A 156 9.93 15.73 14.42
N LYS A 157 10.28 15.11 13.30
CA LYS A 157 10.38 13.64 13.20
C LYS A 157 11.47 13.08 14.10
N MET A 158 12.63 13.74 14.17
CA MET A 158 13.71 13.33 15.07
C MET A 158 13.30 13.45 16.54
N ARG A 159 12.65 14.54 16.94
CA ARG A 159 12.11 14.70 18.31
C ARG A 159 11.03 13.66 18.63
N ALA A 160 10.25 13.24 17.63
CA ALA A 160 9.28 12.15 17.76
C ALA A 160 9.92 10.75 17.80
N GLY A 161 11.25 10.64 17.66
CA GLY A 161 12.00 9.39 17.79
C GLY A 161 12.23 8.60 16.49
N PHE A 162 11.88 9.17 15.33
CA PHE A 162 12.13 8.50 14.05
C PHE A 162 13.62 8.34 13.76
N ARG A 163 14.03 7.12 13.39
CA ARG A 163 15.40 6.77 12.99
C ARG A 163 15.56 6.55 11.50
N CYS A 164 14.48 6.51 10.75
CA CYS A 164 14.47 6.47 9.29
C CYS A 164 13.57 7.58 8.76
N ILE A 165 14.11 8.41 7.85
CA ILE A 165 13.36 9.49 7.21
C ILE A 165 13.46 9.33 5.69
N LYS A 166 12.32 9.45 5.02
CA LYS A 166 12.20 9.50 3.56
C LYS A 166 11.89 10.93 3.15
N LEU A 167 12.75 11.51 2.31
CA LEU A 167 12.55 12.83 1.73
C LEU A 167 12.17 12.71 0.27
N LYS A 168 11.14 13.43 -0.14
CA LYS A 168 10.83 13.60 -1.56
C LYS A 168 11.75 14.63 -2.17
N ILE A 169 12.33 14.31 -3.32
CA ILE A 169 13.23 15.18 -4.10
C ILE A 169 12.76 15.27 -5.57
N GLY A 170 13.37 16.15 -6.36
CA GLY A 170 13.04 16.34 -7.77
C GLY A 170 11.95 17.39 -8.04
N ALA A 171 11.54 18.18 -7.04
CA ALA A 171 10.54 19.24 -7.20
C ALA A 171 11.13 20.65 -7.25
N ILE A 172 12.28 20.85 -6.64
CA ILE A 172 13.03 22.12 -6.64
C ILE A 172 14.37 21.93 -7.34
N ARG A 173 15.22 22.94 -7.35
CA ARG A 173 16.55 22.80 -7.96
C ARG A 173 17.38 21.76 -7.20
N PHE A 174 17.98 20.85 -7.91
CA PHE A 174 18.75 19.74 -7.33
C PHE A 174 19.85 20.21 -6.35
N GLU A 175 20.50 21.35 -6.65
CA GLU A 175 21.52 21.94 -5.79
C GLU A 175 20.97 22.34 -4.43
N GLU A 176 19.73 22.81 -4.36
CA GLU A 176 19.04 23.18 -3.10
C GLU A 176 18.69 21.92 -2.30
N GLU A 177 18.20 20.87 -2.99
CA GLU A 177 17.97 19.56 -2.37
C GLU A 177 19.25 18.95 -1.80
N LEU A 178 20.34 19.02 -2.56
CA LEU A 178 21.64 18.54 -2.13
C LEU A 178 22.20 19.32 -0.95
N GLN A 179 22.01 20.65 -0.90
CA GLN A 179 22.37 21.47 0.24
C GLN A 179 21.57 21.10 1.49
N LEU A 180 20.25 20.86 1.35
CA LEU A 180 19.41 20.42 2.45
C LEU A 180 19.90 19.07 3.02
N LEU A 181 20.16 18.10 2.14
CA LEU A 181 20.66 16.78 2.56
C LEU A 181 22.03 16.87 3.23
N ARG A 182 22.96 17.71 2.72
CA ARG A 182 24.25 17.98 3.37
C ARG A 182 24.08 18.62 4.75
N HIS A 183 23.16 19.57 4.86
CA HIS A 183 22.86 20.23 6.14
C HIS A 183 22.30 19.23 7.16
N ILE A 184 21.41 18.34 6.74
CA ILE A 184 20.90 17.26 7.59
C ILE A 184 22.06 16.37 8.07
N ARG A 185 22.96 15.96 7.17
CA ARG A 185 24.09 15.10 7.51
C ARG A 185 25.14 15.76 8.42
N GLN A 186 25.27 17.08 8.37
CA GLN A 186 26.12 17.83 9.32
C GLN A 186 25.59 17.76 10.76
N HIS A 187 24.26 17.65 10.94
CA HIS A 187 23.63 17.64 12.26
C HIS A 187 23.29 16.21 12.74
N PHE A 188 23.03 15.30 11.80
CA PHE A 188 22.61 13.94 12.09
C PHE A 188 23.43 12.95 11.26
N GLY A 189 24.35 12.24 11.90
CA GLY A 189 25.17 11.22 11.24
C GLY A 189 24.36 10.00 10.75
N PRO A 190 24.94 9.18 9.87
CA PRO A 190 24.25 7.99 9.34
C PRO A 190 23.92 6.94 10.42
N GLU A 191 24.64 6.95 11.53
CA GLU A 191 24.38 6.10 12.71
C GLU A 191 23.18 6.57 13.54
N GLN A 192 22.79 7.84 13.43
CA GLN A 192 21.65 8.42 14.15
C GLN A 192 20.38 8.32 13.33
N ILE A 193 20.48 8.54 12.02
CA ILE A 193 19.34 8.57 11.12
C ILE A 193 19.65 7.95 9.76
N GLN A 194 18.85 6.97 9.37
CA GLN A 194 18.79 6.45 8.02
C GLN A 194 18.02 7.42 7.12
N LEU A 195 18.65 7.90 6.06
CA LEU A 195 17.99 8.74 5.05
C LEU A 195 17.70 7.93 3.80
N ARG A 196 16.46 8.03 3.32
CA ARG A 196 16.01 7.58 2.00
C ARG A 196 15.54 8.79 1.22
N VAL A 197 15.78 8.80 -0.08
CA VAL A 197 15.23 9.83 -0.97
C VAL A 197 14.34 9.20 -2.03
N ASP A 198 13.35 9.96 -2.49
CA ASP A 198 12.39 9.52 -3.48
C ASP A 198 12.28 10.58 -4.58
N ALA A 199 12.76 10.25 -5.77
CA ALA A 199 12.80 11.15 -6.91
C ALA A 199 11.54 11.03 -7.79
N ASN A 200 10.70 10.02 -7.60
CA ASN A 200 9.49 9.76 -8.41
C ASN A 200 9.74 9.90 -9.93
N GLY A 201 10.88 9.47 -10.42
CA GLY A 201 11.24 9.53 -11.84
C GLY A 201 11.62 10.90 -12.36
N ALA A 202 11.99 11.85 -11.50
CA ALA A 202 12.24 13.23 -11.90
C ALA A 202 13.52 13.45 -12.69
N PHE A 203 14.51 12.54 -12.62
CA PHE A 203 15.76 12.73 -13.33
C PHE A 203 15.67 12.18 -14.76
N THR A 204 16.34 12.83 -15.69
CA THR A 204 16.57 12.24 -17.02
C THR A 204 17.66 11.17 -16.94
N PRO A 205 17.67 10.17 -17.84
CA PRO A 205 18.76 9.17 -17.89
C PRO A 205 20.17 9.76 -18.03
N SER A 206 20.31 10.92 -18.67
CA SER A 206 21.59 11.60 -18.85
C SER A 206 22.07 12.34 -17.60
N GLU A 207 21.16 12.84 -16.76
CA GLU A 207 21.48 13.54 -15.51
C GLU A 207 21.65 12.59 -14.33
N ALA A 208 20.92 11.48 -14.32
CA ALA A 208 20.85 10.55 -13.19
C ALA A 208 22.24 10.08 -12.72
N PRO A 209 23.20 9.65 -13.59
CA PRO A 209 24.50 9.17 -13.12
C PRO A 209 25.26 10.20 -12.28
N VAL A 210 25.27 11.46 -12.72
CA VAL A 210 25.96 12.55 -11.99
C VAL A 210 25.27 12.87 -10.68
N ARG A 211 23.92 12.95 -10.67
CA ARG A 211 23.13 13.24 -9.48
C ARG A 211 23.26 12.13 -8.43
N LEU A 212 23.18 10.86 -8.88
CA LEU A 212 23.35 9.71 -8.01
C LEU A 212 24.74 9.64 -7.38
N ALA A 213 25.79 9.97 -8.14
CA ALA A 213 27.15 10.06 -7.61
C ALA A 213 27.26 11.12 -6.49
N GLN A 214 26.68 12.31 -6.69
CA GLN A 214 26.65 13.35 -5.65
C GLN A 214 25.83 12.95 -4.42
N LEU A 215 24.69 12.28 -4.60
CA LEU A 215 23.85 11.78 -3.52
C LEU A 215 24.54 10.66 -2.73
N SER A 216 25.33 9.81 -3.40
CA SER A 216 26.06 8.71 -2.75
C SER A 216 27.08 9.16 -1.72
N GLU A 217 27.61 10.39 -1.83
CA GLU A 217 28.52 11.00 -0.85
C GLU A 217 27.87 11.27 0.52
N LEU A 218 26.52 11.22 0.58
CA LEU A 218 25.74 11.58 1.76
C LEU A 218 25.33 10.39 2.63
N ALA A 219 25.90 9.22 2.40
CA ALA A 219 25.57 8.00 3.13
C ALA A 219 24.04 7.73 3.18
N LEU A 220 23.35 7.95 2.06
CA LEU A 220 21.93 7.62 1.93
C LEU A 220 21.75 6.09 1.86
N HIS A 221 20.64 5.59 2.41
CA HIS A 221 20.31 4.16 2.32
C HIS A 221 19.95 3.77 0.89
N SER A 222 19.11 4.57 0.24
CA SER A 222 18.60 4.28 -1.12
C SER A 222 17.98 5.51 -1.75
N ILE A 223 17.89 5.47 -3.08
CA ILE A 223 17.04 6.36 -3.87
C ILE A 223 15.88 5.55 -4.49
N GLU A 224 14.67 6.05 -4.35
CA GLU A 224 13.46 5.49 -4.95
C GLU A 224 13.24 6.13 -6.32
N GLN A 225 13.02 5.29 -7.35
CA GLN A 225 12.66 5.63 -8.73
C GLN A 225 13.39 6.87 -9.27
N PRO A 226 14.71 6.81 -9.55
CA PRO A 226 15.48 7.99 -9.96
C PRO A 226 15.05 8.54 -11.33
N ILE A 227 14.74 7.67 -12.29
CA ILE A 227 14.29 8.03 -13.64
C ILE A 227 12.86 7.54 -13.89
N HIS A 228 12.18 8.13 -14.87
CA HIS A 228 10.81 7.75 -15.24
C HIS A 228 10.72 6.25 -15.61
N ALA A 229 9.64 5.60 -15.14
CA ALA A 229 9.39 4.19 -15.42
C ALA A 229 9.29 3.87 -16.92
N GLY A 230 9.58 2.61 -17.30
CA GLY A 230 9.58 2.13 -18.68
C GLY A 230 10.91 2.31 -19.42
N GLN A 231 11.97 2.75 -18.75
CA GLN A 231 13.31 2.94 -19.31
C GLN A 231 14.29 1.87 -18.77
N TRP A 232 13.95 0.60 -18.97
CA TRP A 232 14.63 -0.53 -18.33
C TRP A 232 16.15 -0.59 -18.60
N ASP A 233 16.60 -0.32 -19.83
CA ASP A 233 18.04 -0.34 -20.14
C ASP A 233 18.81 0.76 -19.40
N ALA A 234 18.24 1.97 -19.31
CA ALA A 234 18.84 3.06 -18.55
C ALA A 234 18.81 2.76 -17.03
N MET A 235 17.70 2.24 -16.51
CA MET A 235 17.60 1.86 -15.10
C MET A 235 18.56 0.74 -14.74
N ARG A 236 18.74 -0.27 -15.63
CA ARG A 236 19.72 -1.35 -15.48
C ARG A 236 21.15 -0.80 -15.38
N ALA A 237 21.51 0.13 -16.25
CA ALA A 237 22.83 0.75 -16.21
C ALA A 237 23.04 1.50 -14.88
N LEU A 238 22.06 2.27 -14.43
CA LEU A 238 22.09 2.94 -13.13
C LEU A 238 22.25 1.95 -11.98
N CYS A 239 21.47 0.89 -11.93
CA CYS A 239 21.55 -0.13 -10.86
C CYS A 239 22.91 -0.85 -10.83
N ALA A 240 23.58 -1.01 -11.98
CA ALA A 240 24.88 -1.64 -12.08
C ALA A 240 26.05 -0.72 -11.71
N GLU A 241 25.93 0.58 -12.01
CA GLU A 241 27.06 1.51 -11.98
C GLU A 241 27.07 2.44 -10.76
N THR A 242 25.88 2.75 -10.19
CA THR A 242 25.81 3.69 -9.05
C THR A 242 26.16 3.02 -7.73
N PRO A 243 26.92 3.70 -6.85
CA PRO A 243 27.14 3.22 -5.48
C PRO A 243 25.94 3.45 -4.56
N LEU A 244 24.95 4.25 -4.98
CA LEU A 244 23.72 4.49 -4.21
C LEU A 244 22.66 3.44 -4.57
N PRO A 245 22.21 2.58 -3.62
CA PRO A 245 21.21 1.57 -3.90
C PRO A 245 19.90 2.16 -4.44
N ILE A 246 19.34 1.52 -5.47
CA ILE A 246 18.10 1.94 -6.13
C ILE A 246 16.96 1.04 -5.69
N ALA A 247 15.81 1.68 -5.37
CA ALA A 247 14.54 1.03 -5.08
C ALA A 247 13.53 1.36 -6.19
N LEU A 248 12.91 0.34 -6.79
CA LEU A 248 11.86 0.54 -7.80
C LEU A 248 10.49 0.68 -7.14
N ASP A 249 9.69 1.62 -7.60
CA ASP A 249 8.29 1.88 -7.21
C ASP A 249 7.39 1.91 -8.45
N GLU A 250 7.35 3.01 -9.18
CA GLU A 250 6.48 3.18 -10.35
C GLU A 250 6.79 2.19 -11.49
N GLU A 251 7.98 1.63 -11.53
CA GLU A 251 8.38 0.61 -12.50
C GLU A 251 7.55 -0.67 -12.41
N LEU A 252 7.03 -0.98 -11.21
CA LEU A 252 6.29 -2.20 -10.94
C LEU A 252 4.79 -2.09 -11.29
N ILE A 253 4.29 -0.86 -11.48
CA ILE A 253 2.87 -0.61 -11.73
C ILE A 253 2.49 -1.09 -13.13
N GLY A 254 1.43 -1.89 -13.22
CA GLY A 254 0.95 -2.46 -14.49
C GLY A 254 1.68 -3.72 -14.94
N VAL A 255 2.67 -4.19 -14.18
CA VAL A 255 3.33 -5.48 -14.43
C VAL A 255 2.61 -6.57 -13.66
N HIS A 256 1.77 -7.32 -14.36
CA HIS A 256 0.80 -8.23 -13.73
C HIS A 256 1.26 -9.68 -13.74
N ASP A 257 1.77 -10.16 -14.88
CA ASP A 257 2.10 -11.56 -15.07
C ASP A 257 3.42 -11.95 -14.40
N THR A 258 3.48 -13.16 -13.86
CA THR A 258 4.68 -13.70 -13.20
C THR A 258 5.91 -13.66 -14.12
N ALA A 259 5.74 -13.99 -15.40
CA ALA A 259 6.85 -13.95 -16.37
C ALA A 259 7.37 -12.53 -16.57
N ASP A 260 6.49 -11.54 -16.66
CA ASP A 260 6.87 -10.13 -16.84
C ASP A 260 7.56 -9.57 -15.59
N LYS A 261 7.07 -9.95 -14.38
CA LYS A 261 7.73 -9.62 -13.11
C LYS A 261 9.15 -10.18 -13.05
N GLN A 262 9.33 -11.44 -13.43
CA GLN A 262 10.63 -12.08 -13.50
C GLN A 262 11.54 -11.35 -14.51
N GLN A 263 11.03 -11.09 -15.71
CA GLN A 263 11.78 -10.39 -16.74
C GLN A 263 12.23 -9.00 -16.28
N LEU A 264 11.38 -8.22 -15.62
CA LEU A 264 11.71 -6.91 -15.06
C LEU A 264 12.87 -7.03 -14.06
N LEU A 265 12.73 -7.91 -13.05
CA LEU A 265 13.73 -8.08 -12.01
C LEU A 265 15.06 -8.60 -12.56
N ASP A 266 15.05 -9.53 -13.52
CA ASP A 266 16.24 -10.09 -14.16
C ASP A 266 16.95 -9.09 -15.08
N THR A 267 16.18 -8.19 -15.69
CA THR A 267 16.71 -7.15 -16.58
C THR A 267 17.32 -6.01 -15.79
N ILE A 268 16.57 -5.40 -14.85
CA ILE A 268 16.99 -4.18 -14.15
C ILE A 268 17.95 -4.49 -13.00
N ARG A 269 17.70 -5.56 -12.25
CA ARG A 269 18.46 -5.99 -11.05
C ARG A 269 18.62 -4.87 -10.01
N PRO A 270 17.51 -4.31 -9.52
CA PRO A 270 17.57 -3.29 -8.50
C PRO A 270 18.05 -3.86 -7.16
N GLN A 271 18.47 -3.01 -6.24
CA GLN A 271 18.79 -3.44 -4.88
C GLN A 271 17.54 -3.63 -4.02
N TYR A 272 16.49 -2.88 -4.33
CA TYR A 272 15.21 -2.94 -3.59
C TYR A 272 14.01 -2.77 -4.50
N ILE A 273 12.86 -3.26 -4.04
CA ILE A 273 11.53 -2.92 -4.58
C ILE A 273 10.63 -2.41 -3.47
N ILE A 274 9.71 -1.50 -3.83
CA ILE A 274 8.73 -0.92 -2.92
C ILE A 274 7.36 -1.41 -3.31
N LEU A 275 6.62 -1.95 -2.36
CA LEU A 275 5.35 -2.58 -2.65
C LEU A 275 4.19 -1.84 -1.98
N LYS A 276 3.20 -1.54 -2.80
CA LYS A 276 1.91 -0.97 -2.42
C LYS A 276 0.83 -1.97 -2.86
N PRO A 277 0.28 -2.80 -1.96
CA PRO A 277 -0.64 -3.86 -2.36
C PRO A 277 -1.77 -3.39 -3.27
N SER A 278 -2.35 -2.23 -3.02
CA SER A 278 -3.41 -1.65 -3.86
C SER A 278 -2.96 -1.22 -5.26
N LEU A 279 -1.64 -1.20 -5.57
CA LEU A 279 -1.07 -0.88 -6.88
C LEU A 279 -0.41 -2.09 -7.56
N HIS A 280 0.00 -3.10 -6.78
CA HIS A 280 0.89 -4.18 -7.25
C HIS A 280 0.23 -5.56 -7.22
N GLY A 281 -1.09 -5.62 -7.48
CA GLY A 281 -1.84 -6.87 -7.62
C GLY A 281 -2.47 -7.41 -6.34
N GLY A 282 -2.91 -6.52 -5.45
CA GLY A 282 -3.47 -6.90 -4.16
C GLY A 282 -2.42 -7.45 -3.20
N LEU A 283 -2.86 -8.10 -2.15
CA LEU A 283 -1.98 -8.83 -1.22
C LEU A 283 -1.30 -10.01 -1.92
N HIS A 284 -2.05 -10.71 -2.79
CA HIS A 284 -1.56 -11.85 -3.57
C HIS A 284 -0.40 -11.44 -4.49
N GLY A 285 -0.61 -10.43 -5.32
CA GLY A 285 0.41 -9.96 -6.27
C GLY A 285 1.63 -9.35 -5.57
N ALA A 286 1.43 -8.65 -4.43
CA ALA A 286 2.53 -8.14 -3.63
C ALA A 286 3.35 -9.27 -2.99
N ALA A 287 2.71 -10.34 -2.50
CA ALA A 287 3.41 -11.52 -2.01
C ALA A 287 4.22 -12.22 -3.11
N GLU A 288 3.68 -12.29 -4.33
CA GLU A 288 4.41 -12.83 -5.49
C GLU A 288 5.66 -11.99 -5.81
N TRP A 289 5.56 -10.66 -5.80
CA TRP A 289 6.71 -9.76 -5.97
C TRP A 289 7.80 -10.00 -4.92
N ILE A 290 7.42 -10.14 -3.63
CA ILE A 290 8.37 -10.40 -2.54
C ILE A 290 9.12 -11.70 -2.81
N ARG A 291 8.41 -12.79 -3.08
CA ARG A 291 9.03 -14.08 -3.36
C ARG A 291 10.02 -14.02 -4.53
N LEU A 292 9.62 -13.40 -5.64
CA LEU A 292 10.48 -13.24 -6.82
C LEU A 292 11.71 -12.37 -6.56
N ALA A 293 11.57 -11.34 -5.73
CA ALA A 293 12.67 -10.48 -5.30
C ALA A 293 13.65 -11.22 -4.37
N GLU A 294 13.14 -11.94 -3.38
CA GLU A 294 13.95 -12.74 -2.45
C GLU A 294 14.78 -13.82 -3.16
N GLU A 295 14.21 -14.52 -4.16
CA GLU A 295 14.90 -15.48 -5.00
C GLU A 295 16.13 -14.89 -5.72
N ARG A 296 16.17 -13.56 -5.86
CA ARG A 296 17.22 -12.77 -6.54
C ARG A 296 18.10 -11.97 -5.58
N GLY A 297 17.88 -12.09 -4.27
CA GLY A 297 18.58 -11.29 -3.26
C GLY A 297 18.20 -9.81 -3.27
N ILE A 298 17.05 -9.46 -3.83
CA ILE A 298 16.52 -8.10 -3.88
C ILE A 298 15.69 -7.86 -2.62
N GLY A 299 16.02 -6.78 -1.88
CA GLY A 299 15.27 -6.39 -0.69
C GLY A 299 13.92 -5.75 -1.03
N SER A 300 13.00 -5.74 -0.07
CA SER A 300 11.70 -5.09 -0.26
C SER A 300 11.20 -4.43 1.03
N TRP A 301 10.33 -3.44 0.88
CA TRP A 301 9.50 -2.92 1.97
C TRP A 301 8.13 -2.52 1.48
N ILE A 302 7.18 -2.51 2.42
CA ILE A 302 5.78 -2.20 2.17
C ILE A 302 5.52 -0.72 2.46
N THR A 303 4.72 -0.10 1.61
CA THR A 303 4.21 1.25 1.84
C THR A 303 2.73 1.33 1.47
N SER A 304 2.03 2.35 1.95
CA SER A 304 0.66 2.64 1.53
C SER A 304 0.62 3.50 0.27
N ALA A 305 -0.49 3.42 -0.46
CA ALA A 305 -0.83 4.29 -1.58
C ALA A 305 -1.89 5.33 -1.18
N LEU A 306 -1.79 5.87 0.03
CA LEU A 306 -2.72 6.85 0.61
C LEU A 306 -4.13 6.28 0.78
N GLU A 307 -4.24 5.04 1.22
CA GLU A 307 -5.49 4.42 1.61
C GLU A 307 -6.08 5.07 2.86
N SER A 308 -7.38 4.86 3.06
CA SER A 308 -8.03 5.17 4.33
C SER A 308 -7.54 4.24 5.46
N ASN A 309 -8.04 4.45 6.65
CA ASN A 309 -7.72 3.58 7.79
C ASN A 309 -8.21 2.13 7.59
N VAL A 310 -9.11 1.85 6.67
CA VAL A 310 -9.51 0.47 6.32
C VAL A 310 -8.37 -0.22 5.58
N GLY A 311 -7.94 0.34 4.46
CA GLY A 311 -6.86 -0.24 3.67
C GLY A 311 -5.53 -0.24 4.42
N LEU A 312 -5.21 0.84 5.15
CA LEU A 312 -3.98 0.92 5.93
C LEU A 312 -3.93 -0.16 7.03
N ASN A 313 -5.06 -0.43 7.72
CA ASN A 313 -5.13 -1.51 8.71
C ASN A 313 -4.82 -2.87 8.09
N ALA A 314 -5.40 -3.16 6.92
CA ALA A 314 -5.15 -4.41 6.22
C ALA A 314 -3.68 -4.54 5.79
N ILE A 315 -3.10 -3.48 5.21
CA ILE A 315 -1.69 -3.45 4.78
C ILE A 315 -0.76 -3.64 5.97
N ALA A 316 -0.99 -2.93 7.08
CA ALA A 316 -0.13 -3.00 8.27
C ALA A 316 -0.15 -4.40 8.88
N GLN A 317 -1.32 -5.01 9.04
CA GLN A 317 -1.42 -6.35 9.60
C GLN A 317 -0.86 -7.44 8.67
N TRP A 318 -1.08 -7.32 7.36
CA TRP A 318 -0.44 -8.21 6.39
C TRP A 318 1.09 -8.04 6.41
N CYS A 319 1.60 -6.80 6.44
CA CYS A 319 3.01 -6.52 6.59
C CYS A 319 3.61 -7.19 7.84
N ALA A 320 2.89 -7.18 8.96
CA ALA A 320 3.32 -7.84 10.19
C ALA A 320 3.49 -9.37 10.02
N THR A 321 2.74 -10.02 9.12
CA THR A 321 2.93 -11.46 8.83
C THR A 321 4.26 -11.76 8.15
N LEU A 322 4.87 -10.76 7.51
CA LEU A 322 6.16 -10.86 6.82
C LEU A 322 7.35 -10.65 7.76
N ASN A 323 7.11 -10.31 9.03
CA ASN A 323 8.12 -10.04 10.04
C ASN A 323 9.19 -9.03 9.56
N PRO A 324 8.81 -7.79 9.19
CA PRO A 324 9.70 -6.84 8.53
C PRO A 324 10.87 -6.42 9.43
N SER A 325 12.09 -6.48 8.90
CA SER A 325 13.32 -6.09 9.60
C SER A 325 13.78 -4.65 9.29
N VAL A 326 13.17 -4.00 8.29
CA VAL A 326 13.49 -2.64 7.86
C VAL A 326 12.30 -1.72 8.04
N PRO A 327 12.49 -0.39 8.22
CA PRO A 327 11.39 0.55 8.35
C PRO A 327 10.48 0.57 7.12
N GLN A 328 9.17 0.49 7.36
CA GLN A 328 8.10 0.43 6.37
C GLN A 328 7.48 1.81 6.12
N GLY A 329 6.83 2.01 4.99
CA GLY A 329 6.18 3.29 4.63
C GLY A 329 4.70 3.35 5.05
N LEU A 330 4.38 3.06 6.32
CA LEU A 330 3.01 2.91 6.81
C LEU A 330 2.52 4.05 7.72
N GLY A 331 3.21 5.19 7.70
CA GLY A 331 2.86 6.34 8.55
C GLY A 331 1.78 7.27 7.98
N THR A 332 0.84 6.80 7.16
CA THR A 332 -0.11 7.63 6.38
C THR A 332 -1.51 7.75 6.98
N GLY A 333 -1.82 7.09 8.09
CA GLY A 333 -3.19 7.04 8.67
C GLY A 333 -3.76 8.38 9.15
N GLN A 334 -2.94 9.42 9.32
CA GLN A 334 -3.36 10.71 9.84
C GLN A 334 -3.55 11.80 8.77
N LEU A 335 -3.55 11.45 7.50
CA LEU A 335 -3.56 12.42 6.39
C LEU A 335 -4.93 13.07 6.15
N PHE A 336 -6.03 12.44 6.53
CA PHE A 336 -7.39 12.88 6.20
C PHE A 336 -8.09 13.51 7.41
N THR A 337 -9.04 14.42 7.12
CA THR A 337 -9.88 15.08 8.13
C THR A 337 -11.11 14.25 8.51
N ASP A 338 -11.56 13.36 7.61
CA ASP A 338 -12.84 12.65 7.65
C ASP A 338 -12.67 11.13 7.42
N ASN A 339 -11.55 10.58 7.90
CA ASN A 339 -11.29 9.14 7.87
C ASN A 339 -12.18 8.38 8.86
N VAL A 340 -12.33 7.06 8.65
CA VAL A 340 -12.90 6.19 9.69
C VAL A 340 -11.91 6.03 10.84
N ASP A 341 -12.41 5.70 12.02
CA ASP A 341 -11.58 5.45 13.19
C ASP A 341 -10.63 4.26 12.94
N SER A 342 -9.54 4.21 13.68
CA SER A 342 -8.50 3.20 13.48
C SER A 342 -7.95 2.70 14.81
N PRO A 343 -7.68 1.38 14.92
CA PRO A 343 -6.89 0.84 16.02
C PRO A 343 -5.38 1.11 15.84
N LEU A 344 -4.96 1.69 14.69
CA LEU A 344 -3.57 2.01 14.42
C LEU A 344 -3.18 3.35 15.04
N HIS A 345 -2.01 3.41 15.65
CA HIS A 345 -1.40 4.65 16.14
C HIS A 345 0.11 4.61 15.98
N ILE A 346 0.73 5.78 15.92
CA ILE A 346 2.19 5.92 15.81
C ILE A 346 2.72 6.30 17.19
N GLU A 347 3.73 5.55 17.65
CA GLU A 347 4.47 5.85 18.88
C GLU A 347 5.97 5.69 18.59
N GLY A 348 6.72 6.80 18.77
CA GLY A 348 8.11 6.85 18.33
C GLY A 348 8.23 6.62 16.80
N ASP A 349 9.11 5.71 16.41
CA ASP A 349 9.34 5.30 15.03
C ASP A 349 8.58 4.03 14.63
N CYS A 350 7.54 3.66 15.40
CA CYS A 350 6.78 2.44 15.16
C CYS A 350 5.29 2.72 14.98
N LEU A 351 4.68 1.94 14.08
CA LEU A 351 3.22 1.81 13.98
C LEU A 351 2.79 0.68 14.92
N TRP A 352 1.76 0.94 15.72
CA TRP A 352 1.20 0.01 16.69
C TRP A 352 -0.27 -0.27 16.39
N PHE A 353 -0.73 -1.44 16.78
CA PHE A 353 -2.14 -1.82 16.79
C PHE A 353 -2.67 -1.84 18.23
N ARG A 354 -3.84 -1.24 18.46
CA ARG A 354 -4.53 -1.18 19.76
C ARG A 354 -5.78 -2.06 19.74
N PRO A 355 -5.70 -3.33 20.18
CA PRO A 355 -6.83 -4.26 20.14
C PRO A 355 -8.06 -3.72 20.90
N GLU A 356 -7.86 -2.96 21.99
CA GLU A 356 -8.90 -2.36 22.79
C GLU A 356 -9.74 -1.31 22.05
N LEU A 357 -9.22 -0.77 20.93
CA LEU A 357 -9.94 0.18 20.08
C LEU A 357 -10.71 -0.48 18.94
N CYS A 358 -10.70 -1.80 18.82
CA CYS A 358 -11.38 -2.50 17.74
C CYS A 358 -12.90 -2.49 17.86
N LEU A 359 -13.41 -2.35 19.06
CA LEU A 359 -14.84 -2.46 19.35
C LEU A 359 -15.44 -1.10 19.69
N SER A 360 -16.62 -0.83 19.12
CA SER A 360 -17.48 0.27 19.54
C SER A 360 -18.06 0.02 20.93
N SER A 361 -18.69 1.03 21.53
CA SER A 361 -19.38 0.94 22.84
C SER A 361 -20.42 -0.19 22.94
N GLY A 362 -20.88 -0.73 21.81
CA GLY A 362 -21.79 -1.88 21.74
C GLY A 362 -21.09 -3.23 21.48
N GLN A 363 -19.76 -3.33 21.68
CA GLN A 363 -18.94 -4.50 21.39
C GLN A 363 -19.02 -4.97 19.91
N ARG A 364 -19.29 -4.04 19.01
CA ARG A 364 -19.30 -4.28 17.56
C ARG A 364 -18.04 -3.69 16.95
N ASP A 365 -17.61 -4.27 15.83
CA ASP A 365 -16.52 -3.73 15.04
C ASP A 365 -16.76 -2.24 14.70
N MET A 366 -15.83 -1.37 15.12
CA MET A 366 -16.00 0.07 15.01
C MET A 366 -16.11 0.54 13.56
N GLN A 367 -15.31 -0.02 12.66
CA GLN A 367 -15.33 0.38 11.24
C GLN A 367 -16.60 -0.15 10.55
N VAL A 368 -17.05 -1.37 10.85
CA VAL A 368 -18.32 -1.89 10.33
C VAL A 368 -19.47 -0.97 10.74
N VAL A 369 -19.51 -0.52 12.00
CA VAL A 369 -20.56 0.39 12.48
C VAL A 369 -20.52 1.71 11.70
N GLN A 370 -19.37 2.33 11.57
CA GLN A 370 -19.22 3.62 10.86
C GLN A 370 -19.59 3.50 9.38
N ILE A 371 -19.09 2.48 8.68
CA ILE A 371 -19.35 2.30 7.24
C ILE A 371 -20.81 1.95 6.98
N ARG A 372 -21.46 1.15 7.84
CA ARG A 372 -22.91 0.89 7.73
C ARG A 372 -23.75 2.15 7.92
N GLN A 373 -23.35 3.07 8.79
CA GLN A 373 -24.04 4.35 8.96
C GLN A 373 -23.96 5.21 7.69
N MET A 374 -22.87 5.13 6.92
CA MET A 374 -22.74 5.84 5.63
C MET A 374 -23.70 5.32 4.55
N LYS A 375 -24.15 4.05 4.65
CA LYS A 375 -25.15 3.47 3.73
C LYS A 375 -26.55 4.10 3.89
N ILE A 376 -26.84 4.67 5.06
CA ILE A 376 -28.16 5.18 5.43
C ILE A 376 -28.31 6.68 5.10
N GLN A 377 -27.20 7.37 4.89
CA GLN A 377 -27.14 8.77 4.45
C GLN A 377 -27.12 8.89 2.92
#